data_0d45f4763630c2f36456a049d14356c8
#
_entry.id   0d45f4763630c2f36456a049d14356c8
#
_cell.length_a   1.000
_cell.length_b   1.000
_cell.length_c   1.000
_cell.angle_alpha   90.00
_cell.angle_beta   90.00
_cell.angle_gamma   90.00
#
_symmetry.space_group_name_H-M   'P 1'
#
loop_
_entity.id
_entity.type
_entity.pdbx_description
1 polymer ?
#
loop_
_entity_poly.entity_id
_entity_poly.type
_entity_poly.pdbx_seq_one_letter_code
_entity_poly.pdbx_strand_id
1 'polypeptide(L)'
;NAGDEVWVARYLAERNAEKYGLSIEWHPKPLGQTDWNGSGMHVNFSDTTLRTCGDEEMFNKVCEEFGKNIKKHIDVYGAHNEQRLTGLHETQSIHEFSYGVSDRGASIRIPIGTVEDGWRGRLEDRRPSSNGDPYKIGAVVISTTKAAY
;
A
#
# COMPACT_ATOMS: atom_id res chain seq x y z
N ASN A 1 -8.20 7.21 -14.46
CA ASN A 1 -8.25 6.26 -13.34
C ASN A 1 -7.00 6.40 -12.46
N ALA A 2 -6.98 5.77 -11.28
CA ALA A 2 -5.88 5.94 -10.32
C ALA A 2 -4.50 5.58 -10.90
N GLY A 3 -4.40 4.54 -11.74
CA GLY A 3 -3.16 4.16 -12.39
C GLY A 3 -2.64 5.23 -13.35
N ASP A 4 -3.51 5.80 -14.16
CA ASP A 4 -3.15 6.89 -15.09
C ASP A 4 -2.73 8.15 -14.31
N GLU A 5 -3.45 8.47 -13.25
CA GLU A 5 -3.15 9.63 -12.40
C GLU A 5 -1.80 9.52 -11.71
N VAL A 6 -1.41 8.32 -11.25
CA VAL A 6 -0.07 8.07 -10.69
C VAL A 6 1.02 8.30 -11.75
N TRP A 7 0.83 7.82 -12.98
CA TRP A 7 1.80 8.06 -14.05
C TRP A 7 1.90 9.53 -14.44
N VAL A 8 0.77 10.23 -14.52
CA VAL A 8 0.76 11.69 -14.73
C VAL A 8 1.47 12.41 -13.58
N ALA A 9 1.21 12.03 -12.34
CA ALA A 9 1.85 12.63 -11.17
C ALA A 9 3.38 12.41 -11.19
N ARG A 10 3.85 11.21 -11.53
CA ARG A 10 5.29 10.93 -11.70
C ARG A 10 5.92 11.80 -12.78
N TYR A 11 5.29 11.86 -13.95
CA TYR A 11 5.75 12.71 -15.05
C TYR A 11 5.84 14.19 -14.64
N LEU A 12 4.80 14.71 -13.99
CA LEU A 12 4.79 16.11 -13.53
C LEU A 12 5.84 16.37 -12.44
N ALA A 13 6.08 15.40 -11.54
CA ALA A 13 7.13 15.52 -10.54
C ALA A 13 8.52 15.66 -11.19
N GLU A 14 8.83 14.79 -12.16
CA GLU A 14 10.10 14.84 -12.91
C GLU A 14 10.24 16.17 -13.68
N ARG A 15 9.18 16.58 -14.42
CA ARG A 15 9.18 17.86 -15.15
C ARG A 15 9.37 19.09 -14.25
N ASN A 16 8.80 19.06 -13.04
CA ASN A 16 9.01 20.13 -12.08
C ASN A 16 10.41 20.12 -11.47
N ALA A 17 10.94 18.95 -11.13
CA ALA A 17 12.28 18.80 -10.56
C ALA A 17 13.37 19.36 -11.49
N GLU A 18 13.27 19.11 -12.80
CA GLU A 18 14.20 19.62 -13.81
C GLU A 18 14.37 21.14 -13.78
N LYS A 19 13.31 21.90 -13.50
CA LYS A 19 13.36 23.38 -13.41
C LYS A 19 14.30 23.86 -12.31
N TYR A 20 14.58 23.01 -11.33
CA TYR A 20 15.46 23.31 -10.19
C TYR A 20 16.79 22.56 -10.27
N GLY A 21 17.08 21.88 -11.39
CA GLY A 21 18.29 21.05 -11.54
C GLY A 21 18.29 19.82 -10.65
N LEU A 22 17.09 19.30 -10.28
CA LEU A 22 16.91 18.13 -9.45
C LEU A 22 16.46 16.92 -10.29
N SER A 23 16.74 15.72 -9.79
CA SER A 23 16.19 14.46 -10.31
C SER A 23 15.33 13.79 -9.24
N ILE A 24 14.32 13.04 -9.67
CA ILE A 24 13.50 12.22 -8.77
C ILE A 24 14.07 10.81 -8.73
N GLU A 25 14.24 10.28 -7.53
CA GLU A 25 14.62 8.88 -7.31
C GLU A 25 13.41 8.09 -6.82
N TRP A 26 13.04 7.06 -7.57
CA TRP A 26 11.91 6.18 -7.26
C TRP A 26 12.30 4.90 -6.50
N HIS A 27 13.57 4.74 -6.16
CA HIS A 27 14.01 3.58 -5.39
C HIS A 27 13.32 3.52 -4.02
N PRO A 28 12.89 2.34 -3.54
CA PRO A 28 12.17 2.22 -2.26
C PRO A 28 13.00 2.63 -1.04
N LYS A 29 14.34 2.57 -1.14
CA LYS A 29 15.27 2.99 -0.08
C LYS A 29 16.45 3.78 -0.68
N PRO A 30 16.23 4.97 -1.26
CA PRO A 30 17.27 5.69 -2.02
C PRO A 30 18.45 6.18 -1.17
N LEU A 31 18.26 6.37 0.13
CA LEU A 31 19.32 6.76 1.07
C LEU A 31 20.00 5.56 1.77
N GLY A 32 19.79 4.34 1.26
CA GLY A 32 20.31 3.12 1.86
C GLY A 32 19.66 2.79 3.21
N GLN A 33 20.35 1.99 4.03
CA GLN A 33 19.86 1.53 5.32
C GLN A 33 20.06 2.60 6.42
N THR A 34 19.43 3.75 6.22
CA THR A 34 19.41 4.86 7.18
C THR A 34 18.12 4.84 8.01
N ASP A 35 18.10 5.64 9.11
CA ASP A 35 16.94 5.71 10.01
C ASP A 35 15.78 6.52 9.41
N TRP A 36 15.09 5.90 8.47
CA TRP A 36 13.83 6.41 7.89
C TRP A 36 13.05 5.28 7.21
N ASN A 37 11.74 5.45 7.05
CA ASN A 37 10.84 4.41 6.55
C ASN A 37 10.85 4.17 5.02
N GLY A 38 11.65 4.90 4.27
CA GLY A 38 11.78 4.74 2.83
C GLY A 38 10.65 5.37 2.00
N SER A 39 10.68 5.11 0.70
CA SER A 39 9.75 5.66 -0.27
C SER A 39 8.66 4.63 -0.62
N GLY A 40 7.46 4.85 -0.08
CA GLY A 40 6.28 4.01 -0.30
C GLY A 40 5.24 4.65 -1.19
N MET A 41 4.42 3.82 -1.81
CA MET A 41 3.19 4.22 -2.51
C MET A 41 2.02 3.45 -1.92
N HIS A 42 1.56 3.88 -0.74
CA HIS A 42 0.48 3.21 -0.05
C HIS A 42 -0.82 3.26 -0.86
N VAL A 43 -1.53 2.16 -0.90
CA VAL A 43 -2.78 2.04 -1.66
C VAL A 43 -3.97 2.03 -0.72
N ASN A 44 -4.77 3.09 -0.79
CA ASN A 44 -6.08 3.11 -0.16
C ASN A 44 -7.09 2.49 -1.12
N PHE A 45 -7.85 1.52 -0.65
CA PHE A 45 -8.85 0.83 -1.47
C PHE A 45 -10.14 0.59 -0.71
N SER A 46 -11.22 0.57 -1.45
CA SER A 46 -12.57 0.34 -0.97
C SER A 46 -13.45 -0.09 -2.13
N ASP A 47 -14.53 -0.77 -1.80
CA ASP A 47 -15.61 -1.08 -2.73
C ASP A 47 -16.99 -0.80 -2.09
N THR A 48 -18.05 -1.15 -2.76
CA THR A 48 -19.40 -0.93 -2.23
C THR A 48 -19.62 -1.71 -0.93
N THR A 49 -19.13 -2.94 -0.83
CA THR A 49 -19.24 -3.78 0.37
C THR A 49 -18.57 -3.11 1.56
N LEU A 50 -17.29 -2.77 1.46
CA LEU A 50 -16.54 -2.11 2.53
C LEU A 50 -17.12 -0.75 2.94
N ARG A 51 -17.78 -0.03 2.01
CA ARG A 51 -18.42 1.25 2.32
C ARG A 51 -19.77 1.12 3.00
N THR A 52 -20.42 -0.04 2.93
CA THR A 52 -21.82 -0.19 3.38
C THR A 52 -22.05 -1.30 4.40
N CYS A 53 -21.14 -2.28 4.55
CA CYS A 53 -21.38 -3.47 5.37
C CYS A 53 -21.60 -3.14 6.86
N GLY A 54 -20.84 -2.21 7.42
CA GLY A 54 -20.90 -1.90 8.85
C GLY A 54 -20.51 -3.08 9.73
N ASP A 55 -19.52 -3.88 9.30
CA ASP A 55 -19.19 -5.17 9.88
C ASP A 55 -17.67 -5.35 9.99
N GLU A 56 -17.16 -5.44 11.21
CA GLU A 56 -15.75 -5.68 11.51
C GLU A 56 -15.24 -6.99 10.92
N GLU A 57 -16.04 -8.04 10.99
CA GLU A 57 -15.65 -9.37 10.51
C GLU A 57 -15.36 -9.34 8.99
N MET A 58 -16.12 -8.55 8.24
CA MET A 58 -15.88 -8.38 6.81
C MET A 58 -14.51 -7.73 6.53
N PHE A 59 -14.10 -6.71 7.28
CA PHE A 59 -12.78 -6.09 7.15
C PHE A 59 -11.66 -7.06 7.51
N ASN A 60 -11.83 -7.80 8.60
CA ASN A 60 -10.87 -8.83 9.02
C ASN A 60 -10.71 -9.91 7.94
N LYS A 61 -11.81 -10.40 7.38
CA LYS A 61 -11.82 -11.40 6.31
C LYS A 61 -11.05 -10.93 5.06
N VAL A 62 -11.22 -9.67 4.66
CA VAL A 62 -10.44 -9.09 3.56
C VAL A 62 -8.97 -9.04 3.93
N CYS A 63 -8.60 -8.57 5.12
CA CYS A 63 -7.20 -8.53 5.57
C CYS A 63 -6.56 -9.93 5.60
N GLU A 64 -7.28 -10.93 6.10
CA GLU A 64 -6.81 -12.33 6.13
C GLU A 64 -6.55 -12.87 4.73
N GLU A 65 -7.40 -12.53 3.75
CA GLU A 65 -7.19 -12.94 2.37
C GLU A 65 -5.93 -12.32 1.77
N PHE A 66 -5.61 -11.06 2.11
CA PHE A 66 -4.33 -10.45 1.78
C PHE A 66 -3.15 -11.17 2.44
N GLY A 67 -3.32 -11.65 3.67
CA GLY A 67 -2.32 -12.45 4.38
C GLY A 67 -2.04 -13.79 3.71
N LYS A 68 -3.06 -14.49 3.21
CA LYS A 68 -2.89 -15.73 2.45
C LYS A 68 -2.15 -15.55 1.12
N ASN A 69 -2.18 -14.34 0.56
CA ASN A 69 -1.64 -14.01 -0.75
C ASN A 69 -0.37 -13.14 -0.70
N ILE A 70 0.42 -13.15 0.40
CA ILE A 70 1.61 -12.30 0.58
C ILE A 70 2.50 -12.30 -0.67
N LYS A 71 2.94 -13.48 -1.12
CA LYS A 71 3.85 -13.60 -2.27
C LYS A 71 3.28 -12.95 -3.53
N LYS A 72 2.01 -13.21 -3.85
CA LYS A 72 1.32 -12.65 -5.03
C LYS A 72 1.34 -11.11 -5.03
N HIS A 73 1.21 -10.51 -3.85
CA HIS A 73 1.26 -9.06 -3.68
C HIS A 73 2.70 -8.53 -3.80
N ILE A 74 3.63 -9.12 -3.06
CA ILE A 74 5.03 -8.67 -3.07
C ILE A 74 5.65 -8.73 -4.46
N ASP A 75 5.34 -9.75 -5.26
CA ASP A 75 5.85 -9.93 -6.63
C ASP A 75 5.52 -8.72 -7.56
N VAL A 76 4.52 -7.89 -7.23
CA VAL A 76 4.13 -6.72 -8.03
C VAL A 76 4.25 -5.38 -7.30
N TYR A 77 4.69 -5.38 -6.04
CA TYR A 77 4.72 -4.18 -5.19
C TYR A 77 5.99 -3.33 -5.36
N GLY A 78 6.78 -3.61 -6.38
CA GLY A 78 7.95 -2.82 -6.77
C GLY A 78 9.27 -3.55 -6.55
N ALA A 79 10.25 -3.21 -7.37
CA ALA A 79 11.59 -3.79 -7.28
C ALA A 79 12.33 -3.29 -6.04
N HIS A 80 13.17 -4.14 -5.44
CA HIS A 80 13.98 -3.85 -4.26
C HIS A 80 13.20 -3.47 -3.00
N ASN A 81 11.92 -3.85 -2.93
CA ASN A 81 11.04 -3.51 -1.80
C ASN A 81 11.44 -4.24 -0.50
N GLU A 82 12.23 -5.30 -0.59
CA GLU A 82 12.88 -5.97 0.55
C GLU A 82 13.81 -5.02 1.35
N GLN A 83 14.37 -4.02 0.71
CA GLN A 83 15.20 -3.01 1.37
C GLN A 83 14.39 -2.03 2.21
N ARG A 84 13.10 -1.89 1.93
CA ARG A 84 12.18 -1.02 2.65
C ARG A 84 11.35 -1.79 3.68
N LEU A 85 10.83 -2.96 3.35
CA LEU A 85 9.98 -3.79 4.21
C LEU A 85 10.85 -4.67 5.13
N THR A 86 11.41 -4.06 6.16
CA THR A 86 12.41 -4.69 7.05
C THR A 86 11.85 -5.10 8.42
N GLY A 87 10.63 -4.71 8.76
CA GLY A 87 10.08 -4.84 10.12
C GLY A 87 10.49 -3.68 11.05
N LEU A 88 11.22 -2.69 10.51
CA LEU A 88 11.66 -1.48 11.21
C LEU A 88 11.07 -0.24 10.52
N HIS A 89 11.20 0.93 11.17
CA HIS A 89 10.85 2.23 10.57
C HIS A 89 9.40 2.29 10.04
N GLU A 90 8.45 1.84 10.85
CA GLU A 90 7.01 1.82 10.52
C GLU A 90 6.68 0.96 9.28
N THR A 91 7.43 -0.12 9.06
CA THR A 91 7.11 -1.12 8.03
C THR A 91 7.04 -2.53 8.64
N GLN A 92 6.17 -3.37 8.10
CA GLN A 92 6.22 -4.81 8.38
C GLN A 92 7.34 -5.46 7.55
N SER A 93 7.89 -6.57 8.07
CA SER A 93 8.82 -7.42 7.32
C SER A 93 8.19 -7.91 6.02
N ILE A 94 8.99 -7.99 4.94
CA ILE A 94 8.52 -8.48 3.64
C ILE A 94 8.03 -9.95 3.69
N HIS A 95 8.50 -10.72 4.68
CA HIS A 95 8.18 -12.14 4.88
C HIS A 95 6.98 -12.35 5.83
N GLU A 96 6.50 -11.29 6.46
CA GLU A 96 5.45 -11.36 7.45
C GLU A 96 4.23 -10.53 7.03
N PHE A 97 3.10 -10.85 7.61
CA PHE A 97 1.87 -10.11 7.39
C PHE A 97 1.19 -9.80 8.71
N SER A 98 0.76 -8.56 8.85
CA SER A 98 -0.08 -8.12 9.96
C SER A 98 -1.08 -7.06 9.48
N TYR A 99 -2.14 -6.89 10.25
CA TYR A 99 -3.07 -5.78 10.07
C TYR A 99 -3.56 -5.27 11.42
N GLY A 100 -3.96 -4.01 11.47
CA GLY A 100 -4.47 -3.44 12.71
C GLY A 100 -5.05 -2.04 12.53
N VAL A 101 -5.88 -1.64 13.50
CA VAL A 101 -6.49 -0.30 13.56
C VAL A 101 -5.41 0.73 13.89
N SER A 102 -5.27 1.73 13.05
CA SER A 102 -4.27 2.81 13.16
C SER A 102 -2.81 2.34 13.27
N ASP A 103 -2.54 1.08 12.98
CA ASP A 103 -1.20 0.50 13.07
C ASP A 103 -0.34 0.88 11.85
N ARG A 104 0.67 1.73 12.08
CA ARG A 104 1.60 2.15 11.04
C ARG A 104 2.70 1.13 10.74
N GLY A 105 2.92 0.16 11.64
CA GLY A 105 3.86 -0.93 11.46
C GLY A 105 3.28 -2.13 10.73
N ALA A 106 1.96 -2.18 10.54
CA ALA A 106 1.29 -3.29 9.88
C ALA A 106 1.40 -3.25 8.34
N SER A 107 1.22 -4.40 7.72
CA SER A 107 1.07 -4.54 6.26
C SER A 107 -0.19 -3.83 5.75
N ILE A 108 -1.31 -4.06 6.44
CA ILE A 108 -2.59 -3.38 6.17
C ILE A 108 -2.98 -2.57 7.40
N ARG A 109 -3.21 -1.29 7.20
CA ARG A 109 -3.79 -0.43 8.22
C ARG A 109 -5.29 -0.28 7.99
N ILE A 110 -6.06 -0.46 9.05
CA ILE A 110 -7.47 -0.09 9.11
C ILE A 110 -7.52 1.36 9.63
N PRO A 111 -7.90 2.36 8.82
CA PRO A 111 -7.95 3.73 9.29
C PRO A 111 -8.96 3.90 10.44
N ILE A 112 -8.62 4.74 11.42
CA ILE A 112 -9.50 4.98 12.57
C ILE A 112 -10.88 5.48 12.12
N GLY A 113 -10.95 6.32 11.08
CA GLY A 113 -12.23 6.81 10.54
C GLY A 113 -13.12 5.71 9.98
N THR A 114 -12.56 4.57 9.52
CA THR A 114 -13.35 3.40 9.12
C THR A 114 -14.05 2.78 10.34
N VAL A 115 -13.37 2.70 11.47
CA VAL A 115 -13.92 2.15 12.73
C VAL A 115 -14.95 3.11 13.34
N GLU A 116 -14.63 4.40 13.39
CA GLU A 116 -15.50 5.45 13.93
C GLU A 116 -16.79 5.61 13.13
N ASP A 117 -16.74 5.36 11.81
CA ASP A 117 -17.93 5.30 10.93
C ASP A 117 -18.64 3.94 10.98
N GLY A 118 -18.45 3.17 12.06
CA GLY A 118 -19.10 1.90 12.27
C GLY A 118 -18.73 0.84 11.24
N TRP A 119 -17.43 0.68 10.97
CA TRP A 119 -16.86 -0.26 10.02
C TRP A 119 -17.39 -0.04 8.59
N ARG A 120 -17.32 1.21 8.17
CA ARG A 120 -17.61 1.67 6.80
C ARG A 120 -16.47 2.53 6.30
N GLY A 121 -15.86 2.17 5.17
CA GLY A 121 -14.78 2.99 4.66
C GLY A 121 -13.78 2.25 3.78
N ARG A 122 -12.50 2.36 4.13
CA ARG A 122 -11.40 1.85 3.32
C ARG A 122 -10.37 1.09 4.16
N LEU A 123 -9.53 0.35 3.45
CA LEU A 123 -8.28 -0.22 3.94
C LEU A 123 -7.09 0.48 3.27
N GLU A 124 -5.93 0.45 3.92
CA GLU A 124 -4.67 0.96 3.38
C GLU A 124 -3.64 -0.16 3.33
N ASP A 125 -3.25 -0.61 2.13
CA ASP A 125 -2.06 -1.46 1.98
C ASP A 125 -0.80 -0.59 1.96
N ARG A 126 0.06 -0.81 2.94
CA ARG A 126 1.27 -0.01 3.18
C ARG A 126 2.53 -0.62 2.56
N ARG A 127 2.41 -1.80 1.94
CA ARG A 127 3.53 -2.55 1.39
C ARG A 127 4.04 -2.06 0.03
N PRO A 128 3.23 -1.51 -0.89
CA PRO A 128 3.75 -1.09 -2.19
C PRO A 128 4.79 0.02 -2.08
N SER A 129 5.84 -0.07 -2.90
CA SER A 129 6.91 0.92 -2.98
C SER A 129 6.66 1.97 -4.06
N SER A 130 7.39 3.08 -4.00
CA SER A 130 7.26 4.21 -4.92
C SER A 130 7.49 3.86 -6.39
N ASN A 131 8.28 2.82 -6.69
CA ASN A 131 8.58 2.35 -8.04
C ASN A 131 7.60 1.26 -8.55
N GLY A 132 6.59 0.90 -7.76
CA GLY A 132 5.61 -0.12 -8.16
C GLY A 132 4.78 0.31 -9.37
N ASP A 133 4.36 -0.68 -10.17
CA ASP A 133 3.44 -0.47 -11.30
C ASP A 133 2.01 -0.31 -10.78
N PRO A 134 1.39 0.88 -10.89
CA PRO A 134 0.07 1.13 -10.30
C PRO A 134 -1.05 0.28 -10.89
N TYR A 135 -0.92 -0.18 -12.15
CA TYR A 135 -1.91 -1.06 -12.76
C TYR A 135 -1.83 -2.48 -12.21
N LYS A 136 -0.62 -3.03 -12.06
CA LYS A 136 -0.42 -4.35 -11.47
C LYS A 136 -0.83 -4.36 -9.99
N ILE A 137 -0.47 -3.31 -9.25
CA ILE A 137 -0.87 -3.12 -7.85
C ILE A 137 -2.40 -3.07 -7.75
N GLY A 138 -3.07 -2.24 -8.55
CA GLY A 138 -4.52 -2.16 -8.58
C GLY A 138 -5.18 -3.49 -8.92
N ALA A 139 -4.66 -4.21 -9.90
CA ALA A 139 -5.19 -5.51 -10.31
C ALA A 139 -5.11 -6.56 -9.21
N VAL A 140 -3.96 -6.68 -8.51
CA VAL A 140 -3.82 -7.65 -7.42
C VAL A 140 -4.68 -7.29 -6.21
N VAL A 141 -4.79 -6.01 -5.84
CA VAL A 141 -5.65 -5.53 -4.76
C VAL A 141 -7.11 -5.87 -5.04
N ILE A 142 -7.61 -5.54 -6.23
CA ILE A 142 -8.99 -5.85 -6.64
C ILE A 142 -9.25 -7.36 -6.65
N SER A 143 -8.33 -8.14 -7.21
CA SER A 143 -8.45 -9.60 -7.30
C SER A 143 -8.53 -10.25 -5.92
N THR A 144 -7.68 -9.82 -4.98
CA THR A 144 -7.64 -10.36 -3.62
C THR A 144 -8.85 -9.92 -2.80
N THR A 145 -9.27 -8.65 -2.92
CA THR A 145 -10.49 -8.16 -2.26
C THR A 145 -11.72 -8.97 -2.69
N LYS A 146 -11.86 -9.20 -4.00
CA LYS A 146 -12.98 -10.02 -4.51
C LYS A 146 -12.94 -11.47 -4.05
N ALA A 147 -11.77 -12.05 -3.83
CA ALA A 147 -11.64 -13.42 -3.35
C ALA A 147 -12.04 -13.60 -1.87
N ALA A 148 -12.14 -12.51 -1.12
CA ALA A 148 -12.57 -12.52 0.28
C ALA A 148 -14.10 -12.65 0.44
N TYR A 149 -14.87 -12.39 -0.59
CA TYR A 149 -16.34 -12.44 -0.58
C TYR A 149 -16.87 -13.77 -1.07
#